data_622dc01d8b737d8ff1218106b3753d52
#
_entry.id   622dc01d8b737d8ff1218106b3753d52
#
_cell.length_a   1.000
_cell.length_b   1.000
_cell.length_c   1.000
_cell.angle_alpha   90.00
_cell.angle_beta   90.00
_cell.angle_gamma   90.00
#
_symmetry.space_group_name_H-M   'P 1'
#
loop_
_entity.id
_entity.type
_entity.pdbx_description
1 polymer ?
#
loop_
_entity_poly.entity_id
_entity_poly.type
_entity_poly.pdbx_seq_one_letter_code
_entity_poly.pdbx_strand_id
1 'polypeptide(L)'
;MTNSPSNILVLGGTGKSGSRLAAKLAPRGLNIRTAARHGADVHFDWDDPTTHSPALRGIDRLYLIAPVMRTGFADQVATFLDLAETAGVRHVTYLSAYGIDRAPPQVAPRAVELDLIGRGSITHSILRPAWFMQNFSETFLKPVDGLITVPTANGSEAFIDASDIAAVAAETLASPDAHAGAAFVLTGPEAITVTEAAEIIADVTGKPMKHNDIDRDMWIQGAVAAGVPADYGEMLRTLTTTVASGQGSRPNDHVEKVTGAPPIRFAEFARRTAQAWT
;
A
#
# COMPACT_ATOMS: atom_id res chain seq x y z
N MET A 1 26.87 -19.70 16.69
CA MET A 1 25.47 -19.43 17.08
C MET A 1 24.63 -19.58 15.84
N THR A 2 23.89 -20.67 15.73
CA THR A 2 22.95 -20.88 14.62
C THR A 2 21.84 -19.84 14.80
N ASN A 3 21.87 -18.76 13.99
CA ASN A 3 20.78 -17.80 13.96
C ASN A 3 19.51 -18.54 13.51
N SER A 4 18.57 -18.75 14.42
CA SER A 4 17.24 -19.22 14.04
C SER A 4 16.65 -18.26 13.01
N PRO A 5 15.99 -18.75 11.95
CA PRO A 5 15.40 -17.87 10.95
C PRO A 5 14.40 -16.91 11.61
N SER A 6 14.45 -15.64 11.22
CA SER A 6 13.55 -14.63 11.78
C SER A 6 12.10 -14.90 11.39
N ASN A 7 11.19 -14.70 12.34
CA ASN A 7 9.76 -14.88 12.17
C ASN A 7 9.14 -13.53 11.76
N ILE A 8 8.50 -13.49 10.61
CA ILE A 8 7.89 -12.28 10.03
C ILE A 8 6.38 -12.42 10.03
N LEU A 9 5.69 -11.45 10.64
CA LEU A 9 4.24 -11.31 10.50
C LEU A 9 3.91 -10.36 9.35
N VAL A 10 3.06 -10.79 8.44
CA VAL A 10 2.57 -9.99 7.31
C VAL A 10 1.09 -9.72 7.52
N LEU A 11 0.74 -8.52 8.03
CA LEU A 11 -0.65 -8.07 8.09
C LEU A 11 -1.20 -7.85 6.68
N GLY A 12 -2.49 -8.11 6.51
CA GLY A 12 -3.11 -8.06 5.18
C GLY A 12 -2.51 -9.08 4.20
N GLY A 13 -2.11 -10.26 4.69
CA GLY A 13 -1.43 -11.30 3.93
C GLY A 13 -2.21 -11.84 2.71
N THR A 14 -3.50 -11.61 2.64
CA THR A 14 -4.36 -11.94 1.48
C THR A 14 -4.64 -10.73 0.56
N GLY A 15 -4.14 -9.55 0.93
CA GLY A 15 -4.34 -8.30 0.18
C GLY A 15 -3.29 -8.05 -0.91
N LYS A 16 -3.43 -6.92 -1.61
CA LYS A 16 -2.62 -6.53 -2.78
C LYS A 16 -1.10 -6.61 -2.54
N SER A 17 -0.60 -5.96 -1.51
CA SER A 17 0.84 -5.95 -1.20
C SER A 17 1.27 -7.13 -0.33
N GLY A 18 0.46 -7.52 0.66
CA GLY A 18 0.81 -8.58 1.62
C GLY A 18 0.98 -9.95 0.98
N SER A 19 0.10 -10.36 0.07
CA SER A 19 0.21 -11.63 -0.64
C SER A 19 1.47 -11.69 -1.52
N ARG A 20 1.77 -10.59 -2.22
CA ARG A 20 2.98 -10.47 -3.04
C ARG A 20 4.25 -10.45 -2.20
N LEU A 21 4.19 -9.82 -1.02
CA LEU A 21 5.29 -9.83 -0.06
C LEU A 21 5.56 -11.23 0.48
N ALA A 22 4.53 -11.94 0.91
CA ALA A 22 4.67 -13.32 1.38
C ALA A 22 5.33 -14.22 0.31
N ALA A 23 4.90 -14.10 -0.96
CA ALA A 23 5.50 -14.83 -2.07
C ALA A 23 6.98 -14.46 -2.33
N LYS A 24 7.38 -13.20 -2.13
CA LYS A 24 8.78 -12.76 -2.30
C LYS A 24 9.68 -13.18 -1.14
N LEU A 25 9.14 -13.29 0.06
CA LEU A 25 9.90 -13.71 1.25
C LEU A 25 10.08 -15.23 1.33
N ALA A 26 9.13 -16.02 0.82
CA ALA A 26 9.13 -17.49 0.90
C ALA A 26 10.45 -18.14 0.44
N PRO A 27 11.09 -17.76 -0.70
CA PRO A 27 12.34 -18.35 -1.15
C PRO A 27 13.58 -17.93 -0.34
N ARG A 28 13.45 -16.99 0.62
CA ARG A 28 14.59 -16.41 1.36
C ARG A 28 14.95 -17.17 2.66
N GLY A 29 14.29 -18.30 2.95
CA GLY A 29 14.54 -19.08 4.17
C GLY A 29 14.08 -18.38 5.45
N LEU A 30 13.13 -17.46 5.36
CA LEU A 30 12.52 -16.74 6.48
C LEU A 30 11.20 -17.43 6.87
N ASN A 31 10.88 -17.43 8.15
CA ASN A 31 9.60 -17.94 8.61
C ASN A 31 8.52 -16.84 8.46
N ILE A 32 7.56 -17.08 7.58
CA ILE A 32 6.51 -16.13 7.29
C ILE A 32 5.21 -16.61 7.89
N ARG A 33 4.52 -15.72 8.58
CA ARG A 33 3.15 -15.89 9.05
C ARG A 33 2.30 -14.78 8.45
N THR A 34 1.35 -15.16 7.60
CA THR A 34 0.36 -14.23 7.06
C THR A 34 -0.79 -14.05 8.05
N ALA A 35 -1.34 -12.83 8.13
CA ALA A 35 -2.45 -12.49 9.00
C ALA A 35 -3.51 -11.70 8.24
N ALA A 36 -4.76 -12.13 8.32
CA ALA A 36 -5.92 -11.47 7.72
C ALA A 36 -7.21 -11.99 8.37
N ARG A 37 -8.34 -11.35 8.06
CA ARG A 37 -9.66 -11.81 8.52
C ARG A 37 -10.02 -13.20 7.99
N HIS A 38 -9.58 -13.54 6.78
CA HIS A 38 -9.84 -14.82 6.13
C HIS A 38 -8.65 -15.24 5.24
N GLY A 39 -8.44 -16.54 5.10
CA GLY A 39 -7.51 -17.11 4.12
C GLY A 39 -6.03 -16.89 4.39
N ALA A 40 -5.64 -16.59 5.63
CA ALA A 40 -4.27 -16.43 6.09
C ALA A 40 -3.91 -17.48 7.14
N ASP A 41 -2.62 -17.57 7.52
CA ASP A 41 -2.14 -18.54 8.51
C ASP A 41 -2.71 -18.29 9.91
N VAL A 42 -2.96 -17.01 10.25
CA VAL A 42 -3.59 -16.61 11.51
C VAL A 42 -4.72 -15.62 11.25
N HIS A 43 -5.76 -15.75 12.05
CA HIS A 43 -6.85 -14.79 12.06
C HIS A 43 -6.38 -13.47 12.70
N PHE A 44 -6.62 -12.35 12.00
CA PHE A 44 -6.34 -11.01 12.49
C PHE A 44 -7.43 -10.06 12.01
N ASP A 45 -8.06 -9.39 12.96
CA ASP A 45 -9.04 -8.34 12.70
C ASP A 45 -8.71 -7.12 13.54
N TRP A 46 -8.60 -5.96 12.91
CA TRP A 46 -8.41 -4.69 13.61
C TRP A 46 -9.55 -4.38 14.58
N ASP A 47 -10.76 -4.87 14.33
CA ASP A 47 -11.95 -4.64 15.17
C ASP A 47 -12.08 -5.65 16.30
N ASP A 48 -11.26 -6.71 16.32
CA ASP A 48 -11.21 -7.69 17.39
C ASP A 48 -9.81 -7.74 18.04
N PRO A 49 -9.59 -6.96 19.12
CA PRO A 49 -8.30 -6.95 19.82
C PRO A 49 -7.86 -8.31 20.38
N THR A 50 -8.77 -9.26 20.54
CA THR A 50 -8.41 -10.62 21.03
C THR A 50 -7.56 -11.38 20.01
N THR A 51 -7.57 -10.99 18.73
CA THR A 51 -6.79 -11.59 17.65
C THR A 51 -5.35 -11.07 17.59
N HIS A 52 -5.05 -9.93 18.22
CA HIS A 52 -3.79 -9.22 18.09
C HIS A 52 -2.61 -9.96 18.75
N SER A 53 -2.72 -10.27 20.05
CA SER A 53 -1.65 -10.96 20.79
C SER A 53 -1.33 -12.36 20.23
N PRO A 54 -2.33 -13.20 19.84
CA PRO A 54 -2.06 -14.48 19.19
C PRO A 54 -1.26 -14.33 17.88
N ALA A 55 -1.55 -13.30 17.07
CA ALA A 55 -0.85 -13.07 15.81
C ALA A 55 0.63 -12.69 16.03
N LEU A 56 0.94 -11.96 17.10
CA LEU A 56 2.28 -11.47 17.43
C LEU A 56 3.18 -12.52 18.12
N ARG A 57 2.65 -13.67 18.53
CA ARG A 57 3.40 -14.66 19.31
C ARG A 57 4.63 -15.19 18.57
N GLY A 58 5.82 -14.91 19.11
CA GLY A 58 7.10 -15.35 18.56
C GLY A 58 7.51 -14.62 17.27
N ILE A 59 7.01 -13.43 17.03
CA ILE A 59 7.34 -12.61 15.85
C ILE A 59 8.51 -11.68 16.17
N ASP A 60 9.47 -11.60 15.25
CA ASP A 60 10.63 -10.70 15.31
C ASP A 60 10.44 -9.43 14.48
N ARG A 61 9.72 -9.54 13.33
CA ARG A 61 9.55 -8.47 12.35
C ARG A 61 8.12 -8.41 11.86
N LEU A 62 7.64 -7.21 11.59
CA LEU A 62 6.25 -6.95 11.25
C LEU A 62 6.15 -6.14 9.94
N TYR A 63 5.38 -6.62 8.98
CA TYR A 63 4.83 -5.79 7.92
C TYR A 63 3.50 -5.23 8.37
N LEU A 64 3.47 -3.94 8.65
CA LEU A 64 2.32 -3.23 9.20
C LEU A 64 1.49 -2.61 8.09
N ILE A 65 0.23 -3.04 7.97
CA ILE A 65 -0.81 -2.39 7.18
C ILE A 65 -1.88 -1.90 8.15
N ALA A 66 -2.14 -0.60 8.16
CA ALA A 66 -3.18 0.02 8.98
C ALA A 66 -4.59 -0.40 8.52
N PRO A 67 -5.63 -0.20 9.36
CA PRO A 67 -7.02 -0.43 8.97
C PRO A 67 -7.37 0.29 7.66
N VAL A 68 -7.94 -0.44 6.70
CA VAL A 68 -8.37 0.12 5.42
C VAL A 68 -9.75 0.75 5.52
N MET A 69 -10.06 1.72 4.64
CA MET A 69 -11.35 2.42 4.59
C MET A 69 -11.67 3.18 5.88
N ARG A 70 -10.64 3.66 6.60
CA ARG A 70 -10.77 4.46 7.84
C ARG A 70 -9.78 5.62 7.83
N THR A 71 -10.14 6.70 8.48
CA THR A 71 -9.28 7.88 8.65
C THR A 71 -8.78 8.06 10.09
N GLY A 72 -9.49 7.51 11.08
CA GLY A 72 -9.17 7.64 12.51
C GLY A 72 -8.65 6.33 13.14
N PHE A 73 -7.47 5.86 12.78
CA PHE A 73 -6.91 4.58 13.26
C PHE A 73 -5.62 4.71 14.08
N ALA A 74 -5.10 5.92 14.29
CA ALA A 74 -3.78 6.11 14.89
C ALA A 74 -3.64 5.46 16.29
N ASP A 75 -4.59 5.71 17.19
CA ASP A 75 -4.56 5.17 18.55
C ASP A 75 -4.68 3.65 18.58
N GLN A 76 -5.49 3.09 17.66
CA GLN A 76 -5.62 1.65 17.53
C GLN A 76 -4.31 1.00 17.08
N VAL A 77 -3.62 1.61 16.12
CA VAL A 77 -2.32 1.14 15.64
C VAL A 77 -1.25 1.31 16.71
N ALA A 78 -1.24 2.44 17.44
CA ALA A 78 -0.31 2.67 18.56
C ALA A 78 -0.45 1.59 19.64
N THR A 79 -1.70 1.27 20.05
CA THR A 79 -1.98 0.18 21.00
C THR A 79 -1.48 -1.19 20.48
N PHE A 80 -1.64 -1.47 19.20
CA PHE A 80 -1.13 -2.70 18.61
C PHE A 80 0.41 -2.73 18.56
N LEU A 81 1.06 -1.60 18.33
CA LEU A 81 2.52 -1.47 18.37
C LEU A 81 3.08 -1.66 19.81
N ASP A 82 2.35 -1.23 20.86
CA ASP A 82 2.71 -1.52 22.25
C ASP A 82 2.68 -3.03 22.53
N LEU A 83 1.68 -3.72 22.02
CA LEU A 83 1.61 -5.19 22.10
C LEU A 83 2.74 -5.86 21.31
N ALA A 84 3.07 -5.34 20.12
CA ALA A 84 4.15 -5.86 19.28
C ALA A 84 5.52 -5.70 19.98
N GLU A 85 5.76 -4.56 20.59
CA GLU A 85 6.97 -4.29 21.40
C GLU A 85 7.07 -5.25 22.59
N THR A 86 5.99 -5.41 23.34
CA THR A 86 5.91 -6.35 24.48
C THR A 86 6.11 -7.82 24.02
N ALA A 87 5.63 -8.18 22.83
CA ALA A 87 5.80 -9.52 22.25
C ALA A 87 7.21 -9.80 21.71
N GLY A 88 8.09 -8.77 21.65
CA GLY A 88 9.47 -8.92 21.21
C GLY A 88 9.71 -8.59 19.73
N VAL A 89 8.78 -7.93 19.05
CA VAL A 89 9.01 -7.39 17.70
C VAL A 89 10.10 -6.33 17.75
N ARG A 90 11.11 -6.44 16.89
CA ARG A 90 12.28 -5.56 16.86
C ARG A 90 12.32 -4.64 15.64
N HIS A 91 11.58 -4.99 14.57
CA HIS A 91 11.54 -4.19 13.35
C HIS A 91 10.12 -4.16 12.77
N VAL A 92 9.70 -2.97 12.32
CA VAL A 92 8.43 -2.74 11.63
C VAL A 92 8.67 -2.09 10.28
N THR A 93 8.22 -2.74 9.21
CA THR A 93 8.08 -2.11 7.90
C THR A 93 6.64 -1.64 7.74
N TYR A 94 6.41 -0.32 7.75
CA TYR A 94 5.09 0.28 7.69
C TYR A 94 4.71 0.71 6.29
N LEU A 95 3.56 0.24 5.80
CA LEU A 95 2.95 0.71 4.55
C LEU A 95 2.14 1.98 4.84
N SER A 96 2.78 3.12 4.65
CA SER A 96 2.20 4.46 4.70
C SER A 96 1.64 4.87 3.33
N ALA A 97 1.68 6.16 2.97
CA ALA A 97 1.25 6.67 1.68
C ALA A 97 2.11 7.85 1.20
N TYR A 98 2.10 8.09 -0.10
CA TYR A 98 2.77 9.23 -0.72
C TYR A 98 2.33 10.56 -0.10
N GLY A 99 3.28 11.44 0.19
CA GLY A 99 3.03 12.80 0.69
C GLY A 99 2.66 12.91 2.17
N ILE A 100 2.53 11.80 2.89
CA ILE A 100 2.16 11.78 4.32
C ILE A 100 3.19 12.48 5.22
N ASP A 101 4.45 12.51 4.82
CA ASP A 101 5.50 13.26 5.54
C ASP A 101 5.20 14.77 5.66
N ARG A 102 4.40 15.31 4.76
CA ARG A 102 3.98 16.74 4.73
C ARG A 102 2.62 16.97 5.36
N ALA A 103 1.93 15.90 5.74
CA ALA A 103 0.62 16.00 6.38
C ALA A 103 0.74 16.47 7.84
N PRO A 104 -0.30 17.14 8.38
CA PRO A 104 -0.37 17.47 9.81
C PRO A 104 -0.21 16.21 10.69
N PRO A 105 0.40 16.32 11.88
CA PRO A 105 0.62 15.18 12.78
C PRO A 105 -0.65 14.41 13.17
N GLN A 106 -1.82 15.04 13.09
CA GLN A 106 -3.11 14.45 13.44
C GLN A 106 -3.68 13.54 12.35
N VAL A 107 -3.15 13.61 11.13
CA VAL A 107 -3.53 12.69 10.03
C VAL A 107 -3.04 11.30 10.38
N ALA A 108 -3.94 10.33 10.47
CA ALA A 108 -3.64 9.04 11.07
C ALA A 108 -2.40 8.31 10.49
N PRO A 109 -2.17 8.22 9.17
CA PRO A 109 -0.93 7.63 8.67
C PRO A 109 0.32 8.40 9.15
N ARG A 110 0.26 9.75 9.26
CA ARG A 110 1.37 10.55 9.78
C ARG A 110 1.59 10.33 11.27
N ALA A 111 0.52 10.24 12.05
CA ALA A 111 0.60 9.93 13.48
C ALA A 111 1.30 8.59 13.73
N VAL A 112 0.96 7.55 12.92
CA VAL A 112 1.63 6.24 13.00
C VAL A 112 3.12 6.33 12.62
N GLU A 113 3.49 7.12 11.58
CA GLU A 113 4.90 7.34 11.26
C GLU A 113 5.66 7.97 12.44
N LEU A 114 5.07 9.01 13.05
CA LEU A 114 5.68 9.71 14.17
C LEU A 114 5.79 8.83 15.42
N ASP A 115 4.78 8.00 15.69
CA ASP A 115 4.84 7.03 16.80
C ASP A 115 5.98 6.02 16.57
N LEU A 116 6.09 5.44 15.38
CA LEU A 116 7.19 4.52 15.05
C LEU A 116 8.57 5.17 15.17
N ILE A 117 8.70 6.42 14.71
CA ILE A 117 9.95 7.19 14.81
C ILE A 117 10.33 7.46 16.29
N GLY A 118 9.33 7.66 17.14
CA GLY A 118 9.52 7.92 18.57
C GLY A 118 9.85 6.69 19.41
N ARG A 119 9.65 5.47 18.90
CA ARG A 119 9.91 4.23 19.64
C ARG A 119 11.40 3.90 19.68
N GLY A 120 11.95 3.71 20.88
CA GLY A 120 13.37 3.43 21.06
C GLY A 120 13.76 1.96 20.94
N SER A 121 12.81 1.02 21.09
CA SER A 121 13.03 -0.44 21.14
C SER A 121 12.70 -1.14 19.84
N ILE A 122 11.93 -0.50 18.94
CA ILE A 122 11.56 -1.00 17.61
C ILE A 122 12.25 -0.15 16.54
N THR A 123 13.04 -0.76 15.67
CA THR A 123 13.51 -0.09 14.46
C THR A 123 12.39 -0.11 13.39
N HIS A 124 12.44 0.83 12.45
CA HIS A 124 11.40 0.94 11.45
C HIS A 124 11.93 1.23 10.05
N SER A 125 11.15 0.84 9.05
CA SER A 125 11.23 1.32 7.66
C SER A 125 9.85 1.79 7.22
N ILE A 126 9.75 2.99 6.64
CA ILE A 126 8.47 3.56 6.21
C ILE A 126 8.40 3.53 4.68
N LEU A 127 7.36 2.91 4.14
CA LEU A 127 7.10 2.87 2.70
C LEU A 127 5.96 3.82 2.36
N ARG A 128 6.22 4.81 1.50
CA ARG A 128 5.26 5.82 1.06
C ARG A 128 4.95 5.65 -0.42
N PRO A 129 4.11 4.67 -0.78
CA PRO A 129 3.78 4.42 -2.18
C PRO A 129 2.85 5.47 -2.75
N ALA A 130 3.04 5.76 -4.04
CA ALA A 130 2.11 6.41 -4.92
C ALA A 130 0.84 5.54 -5.15
N TRP A 131 -0.10 5.97 -5.98
CA TRP A 131 -1.29 5.19 -6.29
C TRP A 131 -0.92 3.86 -6.96
N PHE A 132 -1.56 2.78 -6.50
CA PHE A 132 -1.27 1.44 -6.99
C PHE A 132 -1.85 1.21 -8.39
N MET A 133 -1.07 0.62 -9.29
CA MET A 133 -1.56 0.13 -10.58
C MET A 133 -2.73 -0.86 -10.42
N GLN A 134 -2.73 -1.64 -9.35
CA GLN A 134 -3.81 -2.57 -9.00
C GLN A 134 -5.17 -1.90 -8.78
N ASN A 135 -5.21 -0.58 -8.63
CA ASN A 135 -6.49 0.13 -8.59
C ASN A 135 -7.26 0.00 -9.91
N PHE A 136 -6.56 -0.14 -11.04
CA PHE A 136 -7.17 -0.34 -12.36
C PHE A 136 -7.69 -1.75 -12.61
N SER A 137 -7.23 -2.76 -11.87
CA SER A 137 -7.65 -4.16 -12.04
C SER A 137 -8.50 -4.72 -10.90
N GLU A 138 -8.36 -4.15 -9.69
CA GLU A 138 -8.89 -4.77 -8.48
C GLU A 138 -9.87 -3.87 -7.69
N THR A 139 -9.84 -2.52 -7.90
CA THR A 139 -10.65 -1.58 -7.09
C THR A 139 -11.25 -0.43 -7.90
N PHE A 140 -11.29 0.77 -7.33
CA PHE A 140 -12.10 1.91 -7.76
C PHE A 140 -11.75 2.53 -9.12
N LEU A 141 -10.60 2.19 -9.71
CA LEU A 141 -10.25 2.56 -11.09
C LEU A 141 -10.51 1.42 -12.09
N LYS A 142 -11.09 0.30 -11.64
CA LYS A 142 -11.44 -0.79 -12.57
C LYS A 142 -12.50 -0.30 -13.55
N PRO A 143 -12.27 -0.46 -14.88
CA PRO A 143 -13.24 -0.06 -15.88
C PRO A 143 -14.59 -0.75 -15.68
N VAL A 144 -15.67 0.01 -15.82
CA VAL A 144 -17.05 -0.49 -15.93
C VAL A 144 -17.56 -0.06 -17.28
N ASP A 145 -18.01 -0.99 -18.09
CA ASP A 145 -18.46 -0.74 -19.48
C ASP A 145 -17.44 0.06 -20.31
N GLY A 146 -16.16 -0.22 -20.11
CA GLY A 146 -15.05 0.46 -20.77
C GLY A 146 -14.74 1.88 -20.25
N LEU A 147 -15.36 2.31 -19.15
CA LEU A 147 -15.13 3.62 -18.55
C LEU A 147 -14.38 3.52 -17.23
N ILE A 148 -13.28 4.26 -17.10
CA ILE A 148 -12.57 4.49 -15.84
C ILE A 148 -13.03 5.84 -15.31
N THR A 149 -13.93 5.82 -14.32
CA THR A 149 -14.58 7.03 -13.80
C THR A 149 -13.87 7.55 -12.55
N VAL A 150 -13.16 8.67 -12.67
CA VAL A 150 -12.46 9.32 -11.56
C VAL A 150 -12.16 10.78 -11.89
N PRO A 151 -12.37 11.76 -10.95
CA PRO A 151 -12.19 13.19 -11.21
C PRO A 151 -10.72 13.62 -11.06
N THR A 152 -9.86 13.20 -11.98
CA THR A 152 -8.42 13.55 -11.98
C THR A 152 -8.03 14.52 -13.08
N ALA A 153 -8.97 14.96 -13.91
CA ALA A 153 -8.73 15.81 -15.08
C ALA A 153 -7.54 15.27 -15.92
N ASN A 154 -6.64 16.14 -16.32
CA ASN A 154 -5.39 15.76 -17.02
C ASN A 154 -4.19 15.62 -16.07
N GLY A 155 -4.42 15.45 -14.77
CA GLY A 155 -3.34 15.25 -13.81
C GLY A 155 -2.67 13.90 -13.99
N SER A 156 -1.34 13.89 -13.90
CA SER A 156 -0.54 12.67 -13.99
C SER A 156 -0.15 12.14 -12.61
N GLU A 157 0.03 10.84 -12.52
CA GLU A 157 0.44 10.12 -11.32
C GLU A 157 1.50 9.07 -11.68
N ALA A 158 2.54 8.93 -10.86
CA ALA A 158 3.53 7.88 -11.05
C ALA A 158 3.04 6.58 -10.40
N PHE A 159 2.01 5.96 -10.98
CA PHE A 159 1.41 4.71 -10.48
C PHE A 159 2.47 3.64 -10.25
N ILE A 160 2.39 2.94 -9.10
CA ILE A 160 3.33 1.90 -8.72
C ILE A 160 2.67 0.51 -8.70
N ASP A 161 3.38 -0.51 -9.17
CA ASP A 161 2.93 -1.90 -9.03
C ASP A 161 3.10 -2.38 -7.58
N ALA A 162 2.09 -3.07 -7.05
CA ALA A 162 2.15 -3.65 -5.71
C ALA A 162 3.29 -4.69 -5.56
N SER A 163 3.79 -5.24 -6.67
CA SER A 163 4.95 -6.14 -6.66
C SER A 163 6.26 -5.40 -6.37
N ASP A 164 6.37 -4.13 -6.77
CA ASP A 164 7.53 -3.28 -6.45
C ASP A 164 7.50 -2.86 -4.99
N ILE A 165 6.33 -2.49 -4.47
CA ILE A 165 6.13 -2.23 -3.04
C ILE A 165 6.53 -3.46 -2.21
N ALA A 166 6.06 -4.64 -2.62
CA ALA A 166 6.40 -5.89 -1.97
C ALA A 166 7.89 -6.24 -2.08
N ALA A 167 8.56 -5.87 -3.18
CA ALA A 167 10.00 -6.06 -3.32
C ALA A 167 10.78 -5.20 -2.32
N VAL A 168 10.46 -3.91 -2.20
CA VAL A 168 11.08 -3.03 -1.21
C VAL A 168 10.77 -3.50 0.22
N ALA A 169 9.52 -3.89 0.51
CA ALA A 169 9.16 -4.43 1.82
C ALA A 169 9.93 -5.71 2.15
N ALA A 170 10.19 -6.57 1.16
CA ALA A 170 10.97 -7.78 1.35
C ALA A 170 12.43 -7.48 1.71
N GLU A 171 13.06 -6.48 1.09
CA GLU A 171 14.42 -6.04 1.44
C GLU A 171 14.48 -5.47 2.85
N THR A 172 13.55 -4.56 3.20
CA THR A 172 13.52 -3.93 4.52
C THR A 172 13.27 -4.94 5.65
N LEU A 173 12.49 -5.98 5.39
CA LEU A 173 12.23 -7.06 6.35
C LEU A 173 13.35 -8.11 6.38
N ALA A 174 14.01 -8.41 5.26
CA ALA A 174 15.10 -9.37 5.22
C ALA A 174 16.37 -8.79 5.84
N SER A 175 16.65 -7.50 5.65
CA SER A 175 17.87 -6.81 6.10
C SER A 175 17.53 -5.53 6.88
N PRO A 176 16.85 -5.65 8.05
CA PRO A 176 16.34 -4.49 8.78
C PRO A 176 17.44 -3.49 9.18
N ASP A 177 18.62 -3.96 9.54
CA ASP A 177 19.73 -3.08 9.98
C ASP A 177 20.21 -2.15 8.85
N ALA A 178 20.13 -2.60 7.59
CA ALA A 178 20.51 -1.80 6.43
C ALA A 178 19.49 -0.68 6.11
N HIS A 179 18.28 -0.80 6.64
CA HIS A 179 17.15 0.09 6.32
C HIS A 179 16.50 0.73 7.54
N ALA A 180 17.09 0.56 8.73
CA ALA A 180 16.57 1.10 9.98
C ALA A 180 16.49 2.64 9.93
N GLY A 181 15.33 3.19 10.30
CA GLY A 181 15.06 4.63 10.28
C GLY A 181 14.82 5.22 8.89
N ALA A 182 14.86 4.42 7.83
CA ALA A 182 14.66 4.91 6.47
C ALA A 182 13.18 5.09 6.10
N ALA A 183 12.91 6.07 5.26
CA ALA A 183 11.62 6.27 4.63
C ALA A 183 11.80 6.31 3.09
N PHE A 184 11.04 5.50 2.38
CA PHE A 184 11.13 5.35 0.94
C PHE A 184 9.83 5.84 0.28
N VAL A 185 9.94 6.83 -0.60
CA VAL A 185 8.87 7.23 -1.50
C VAL A 185 8.89 6.27 -2.68
N LEU A 186 7.85 5.48 -2.87
CA LEU A 186 7.79 4.45 -3.87
C LEU A 186 6.88 4.85 -5.03
N THR A 187 7.45 4.97 -6.22
CA THR A 187 6.75 5.40 -7.43
C THR A 187 7.04 4.45 -8.58
N GLY A 188 6.14 4.42 -9.56
CA GLY A 188 6.45 3.83 -10.86
C GLY A 188 7.49 4.66 -11.63
N PRO A 189 7.99 4.14 -12.76
CA PRO A 189 9.06 4.77 -13.54
C PRO A 189 8.58 5.92 -14.42
N GLU A 190 7.27 6.12 -14.54
CA GLU A 190 6.65 7.11 -15.40
C GLU A 190 5.42 7.72 -14.72
N ALA A 191 5.21 9.04 -14.94
CA ALA A 191 3.98 9.69 -14.50
C ALA A 191 3.04 9.79 -15.71
N ILE A 192 1.88 9.16 -15.61
CA ILE A 192 0.86 9.10 -16.67
C ILE A 192 -0.48 9.57 -16.14
N THR A 193 -1.31 10.09 -17.03
CA THR A 193 -2.71 10.42 -16.75
C THR A 193 -3.59 9.16 -16.72
N VAL A 194 -4.79 9.26 -16.16
CA VAL A 194 -5.77 8.16 -16.25
C VAL A 194 -6.21 7.94 -17.71
N THR A 195 -6.19 8.97 -18.55
CA THR A 195 -6.46 8.85 -19.98
C THR A 195 -5.41 7.98 -20.67
N GLU A 196 -4.13 8.26 -20.47
CA GLU A 196 -3.03 7.44 -21.00
C GLU A 196 -3.07 6.01 -20.46
N ALA A 197 -3.41 5.82 -19.19
CA ALA A 197 -3.61 4.48 -18.61
C ALA A 197 -4.75 3.73 -19.31
N ALA A 198 -5.87 4.41 -19.60
CA ALA A 198 -7.00 3.82 -20.33
C ALA A 198 -6.60 3.41 -21.78
N GLU A 199 -5.83 4.25 -22.47
CA GLU A 199 -5.31 3.96 -23.81
C GLU A 199 -4.39 2.72 -23.78
N ILE A 200 -3.46 2.63 -22.82
CA ILE A 200 -2.59 1.45 -22.66
C ILE A 200 -3.41 0.18 -22.39
N ILE A 201 -4.45 0.26 -21.57
CA ILE A 201 -5.35 -0.90 -21.31
C ILE A 201 -6.12 -1.27 -22.59
N ALA A 202 -6.60 -0.30 -23.34
CA ALA A 202 -7.29 -0.52 -24.60
C ALA A 202 -6.39 -1.23 -25.62
N ASP A 203 -5.15 -0.78 -25.79
CA ASP A 203 -4.16 -1.38 -26.69
C ASP A 203 -3.86 -2.85 -26.33
N VAL A 204 -3.73 -3.13 -25.04
CA VAL A 204 -3.42 -4.50 -24.55
C VAL A 204 -4.61 -5.45 -24.69
N THR A 205 -5.84 -4.95 -24.49
CA THR A 205 -7.04 -5.79 -24.47
C THR A 205 -7.76 -5.86 -25.82
N GLY A 206 -7.48 -4.92 -26.72
CA GLY A 206 -8.23 -4.74 -27.96
C GLY A 206 -9.66 -4.22 -27.74
N LYS A 207 -10.00 -3.75 -26.52
CA LYS A 207 -11.31 -3.23 -26.15
C LYS A 207 -11.24 -1.72 -25.94
N PRO A 208 -12.25 -0.95 -26.36
CA PRO A 208 -12.28 0.48 -26.09
C PRO A 208 -12.29 0.75 -24.58
N MET A 209 -11.36 1.57 -24.10
CA MET A 209 -11.31 2.06 -22.72
C MET A 209 -11.18 3.58 -22.75
N LYS A 210 -11.85 4.28 -21.85
CA LYS A 210 -11.83 5.74 -21.78
C LYS A 210 -11.82 6.21 -20.34
N HIS A 211 -11.09 7.28 -20.09
CA HIS A 211 -11.24 8.05 -18.86
C HIS A 211 -12.54 8.87 -18.92
N ASN A 212 -13.35 8.75 -17.90
CA ASN A 212 -14.55 9.53 -17.68
C ASN A 212 -14.32 10.47 -16.50
N ASP A 213 -13.88 11.70 -16.82
CA ASP A 213 -13.66 12.75 -15.84
C ASP A 213 -15.03 13.41 -15.52
N ILE A 214 -15.55 13.15 -14.33
CA ILE A 214 -16.85 13.65 -13.88
C ILE A 214 -16.68 14.67 -12.76
N ASP A 215 -17.78 15.35 -12.43
CA ASP A 215 -17.81 16.22 -11.25
C ASP A 215 -17.40 15.47 -9.98
N ARG A 216 -16.49 16.06 -9.20
CA ARG A 216 -15.93 15.42 -8.02
C ARG A 216 -16.95 15.20 -6.92
N ASP A 217 -17.88 16.12 -6.74
CA ASP A 217 -18.91 15.98 -5.71
C ASP A 217 -19.85 14.83 -6.05
N MET A 218 -20.24 14.70 -7.32
CA MET A 218 -21.04 13.58 -7.79
C MET A 218 -20.30 12.24 -7.61
N TRP A 219 -18.99 12.20 -7.90
CA TRP A 219 -18.19 10.99 -7.73
C TRP A 219 -18.10 10.56 -6.26
N ILE A 220 -17.84 11.51 -5.34
CA ILE A 220 -17.80 11.25 -3.90
C ILE A 220 -19.16 10.81 -3.38
N GLN A 221 -20.24 11.48 -3.77
CA GLN A 221 -21.62 11.10 -3.39
C GLN A 221 -21.93 9.66 -3.85
N GLY A 222 -21.55 9.31 -5.08
CA GLY A 222 -21.70 7.96 -5.61
C GLY A 222 -20.90 6.92 -4.81
N ALA A 223 -19.66 7.23 -4.43
CA ALA A 223 -18.83 6.35 -3.60
C ALA A 223 -19.46 6.13 -2.20
N VAL A 224 -19.93 7.19 -1.56
CA VAL A 224 -20.61 7.10 -0.25
C VAL A 224 -21.90 6.31 -0.35
N ALA A 225 -22.70 6.53 -1.40
CA ALA A 225 -23.92 5.76 -1.64
C ALA A 225 -23.62 4.26 -1.89
N ALA A 226 -22.44 3.95 -2.43
CA ALA A 226 -21.95 2.57 -2.60
C ALA A 226 -21.31 1.97 -1.32
N GLY A 227 -21.36 2.66 -0.18
CA GLY A 227 -20.91 2.16 1.12
C GLY A 227 -19.51 2.59 1.55
N VAL A 228 -18.86 3.52 0.83
CA VAL A 228 -17.61 4.14 1.30
C VAL A 228 -17.93 5.05 2.49
N PRO A 229 -17.23 4.96 3.63
CA PRO A 229 -17.42 5.87 4.75
C PRO A 229 -17.22 7.33 4.32
N ALA A 230 -18.04 8.24 4.86
CA ALA A 230 -18.06 9.64 4.43
C ALA A 230 -16.71 10.35 4.66
N ASP A 231 -16.05 10.09 5.79
CA ASP A 231 -14.72 10.60 6.13
C ASP A 231 -13.63 10.07 5.16
N TYR A 232 -13.76 8.82 4.73
CA TYR A 232 -12.90 8.25 3.70
C TYR A 232 -13.19 8.87 2.32
N GLY A 233 -14.44 9.19 2.03
CA GLY A 233 -14.84 9.96 0.85
C GLY A 233 -14.14 11.32 0.78
N GLU A 234 -14.02 12.05 1.89
CA GLU A 234 -13.27 13.32 1.95
C GLU A 234 -11.76 13.13 1.75
N MET A 235 -11.19 12.02 2.21
CA MET A 235 -9.82 11.66 1.88
C MET A 235 -9.65 11.42 0.37
N LEU A 236 -10.56 10.70 -0.27
CA LEU A 236 -10.56 10.49 -1.72
C LEU A 236 -10.72 11.81 -2.49
N ARG A 237 -11.53 12.75 -1.98
CA ARG A 237 -11.62 14.11 -2.51
C ARG A 237 -10.26 14.80 -2.53
N THR A 238 -9.54 14.75 -1.41
CA THR A 238 -8.20 15.34 -1.29
C THR A 238 -7.23 14.72 -2.29
N LEU A 239 -7.19 13.39 -2.37
CA LEU A 239 -6.32 12.66 -3.27
C LEU A 239 -6.58 12.99 -4.75
N THR A 240 -7.86 12.96 -5.18
CA THR A 240 -8.22 13.28 -6.56
C THR A 240 -7.96 14.75 -6.91
N THR A 241 -8.16 15.66 -5.95
CA THR A 241 -7.83 17.09 -6.11
C THR A 241 -6.32 17.29 -6.31
N THR A 242 -5.51 16.60 -5.52
CA THR A 242 -4.04 16.66 -5.62
C THR A 242 -3.56 16.24 -7.01
N VAL A 243 -4.08 15.12 -7.53
CA VAL A 243 -3.74 14.66 -8.88
C VAL A 243 -4.24 15.65 -9.94
N ALA A 244 -5.52 16.06 -9.88
CA ALA A 244 -6.11 16.96 -10.85
C ALA A 244 -5.42 18.33 -10.93
N SER A 245 -4.82 18.80 -9.83
CA SER A 245 -4.05 20.06 -9.77
C SER A 245 -2.59 19.92 -10.28
N GLY A 246 -2.20 18.75 -10.80
CA GLY A 246 -0.85 18.47 -11.26
C GLY A 246 0.17 18.25 -10.13
N GLN A 247 -0.30 18.00 -8.91
CA GLN A 247 0.53 17.73 -7.74
C GLN A 247 0.61 16.23 -7.41
N GLY A 248 0.27 15.36 -8.35
CA GLY A 248 0.46 13.93 -8.26
C GLY A 248 1.94 13.55 -8.06
N SER A 249 2.18 12.29 -7.77
CA SER A 249 3.52 11.78 -7.53
C SER A 249 4.39 11.87 -8.80
N ARG A 250 5.70 12.03 -8.59
CA ARG A 250 6.68 12.05 -9.67
C ARG A 250 7.60 10.84 -9.56
N PRO A 251 8.07 10.29 -10.70
CA PRO A 251 9.01 9.18 -10.71
C PRO A 251 10.27 9.49 -9.90
N ASN A 252 10.78 8.46 -9.21
CA ASN A 252 12.06 8.48 -8.51
C ASN A 252 12.75 7.10 -8.60
N ASP A 253 13.93 6.97 -8.00
CA ASP A 253 14.79 5.80 -8.10
C ASP A 253 14.82 4.93 -6.84
N HIS A 254 13.95 5.17 -5.85
CA HIS A 254 13.99 4.45 -4.57
C HIS A 254 13.72 2.94 -4.73
N VAL A 255 12.81 2.53 -5.62
CA VAL A 255 12.58 1.10 -5.88
C VAL A 255 13.87 0.46 -6.38
N GLU A 256 14.49 1.03 -7.40
CA GLU A 256 15.72 0.49 -7.99
C GLU A 256 16.89 0.50 -7.00
N LYS A 257 17.06 1.57 -6.23
CA LYS A 257 18.11 1.68 -5.21
C LYS A 257 18.02 0.61 -4.12
N VAL A 258 16.80 0.24 -3.73
CA VAL A 258 16.59 -0.75 -2.67
C VAL A 258 16.61 -2.17 -3.22
N THR A 259 16.04 -2.41 -4.40
CA THR A 259 15.84 -3.75 -4.94
C THR A 259 16.89 -4.18 -5.97
N GLY A 260 17.64 -3.23 -6.52
CA GLY A 260 18.56 -3.47 -7.64
C GLY A 260 17.86 -3.65 -9.00
N ALA A 261 16.54 -3.47 -9.06
CA ALA A 261 15.75 -3.61 -10.28
C ALA A 261 14.86 -2.39 -10.52
N PRO A 262 14.70 -1.93 -11.77
CA PRO A 262 13.80 -0.81 -12.07
C PRO A 262 12.35 -1.17 -11.76
N PRO A 263 11.53 -0.18 -11.38
CA PRO A 263 10.11 -0.42 -11.14
C PRO A 263 9.36 -0.80 -12.43
N ILE A 264 8.29 -1.57 -12.27
CA ILE A 264 7.44 -2.08 -13.35
C ILE A 264 6.73 -0.93 -14.07
N ARG A 265 6.77 -0.92 -15.41
CA ARG A 265 6.04 0.07 -16.22
C ARG A 265 4.55 -0.27 -16.29
N PHE A 266 3.71 0.75 -16.45
CA PHE A 266 2.25 0.54 -16.54
C PHE A 266 1.85 -0.38 -17.69
N ALA A 267 2.48 -0.26 -18.84
CA ALA A 267 2.23 -1.15 -19.98
C ALA A 267 2.62 -2.62 -19.71
N GLU A 268 3.61 -2.88 -18.87
CA GLU A 268 3.95 -4.24 -18.45
C GLU A 268 2.92 -4.80 -17.45
N PHE A 269 2.53 -3.99 -16.47
CA PHE A 269 1.42 -4.31 -15.58
C PHE A 269 0.14 -4.63 -16.37
N ALA A 270 -0.22 -3.79 -17.35
CA ALA A 270 -1.41 -4.00 -18.17
C ALA A 270 -1.36 -5.34 -18.91
N ARG A 271 -0.22 -5.69 -19.52
CA ARG A 271 -0.08 -7.01 -20.18
C ARG A 271 -0.22 -8.18 -19.22
N ARG A 272 0.36 -8.08 -18.02
CA ARG A 272 0.29 -9.15 -16.99
C ARG A 272 -1.11 -9.35 -16.43
N THR A 273 -1.92 -8.30 -16.42
CA THR A 273 -3.26 -8.29 -15.81
C THR A 273 -4.40 -8.18 -16.84
N ALA A 274 -4.13 -8.36 -18.12
CA ALA A 274 -5.11 -8.19 -19.19
C ALA A 274 -6.43 -8.94 -18.97
N GLN A 275 -6.37 -10.13 -18.37
CA GLN A 275 -7.55 -10.94 -18.04
C GLN A 275 -8.53 -10.26 -17.07
N ALA A 276 -8.09 -9.29 -16.29
CA ALA A 276 -8.97 -8.56 -15.37
C ALA A 276 -9.99 -7.66 -16.11
N TRP A 277 -9.76 -7.41 -17.41
CA TRP A 277 -10.55 -6.50 -18.25
C TRP A 277 -11.17 -7.20 -19.49
N THR A 278 -11.07 -8.54 -19.59
CA THR A 278 -11.61 -9.32 -20.73
C THR A 278 -13.00 -9.92 -20.51
#